data_95adcfbcbc44aa1e3d101ba24841f03f
#
_entry.id   95adcfbcbc44aa1e3d101ba24841f03f
#
_cell.length_a   1.000
_cell.length_b   1.000
_cell.length_c   1.000
_cell.angle_alpha   90.00
_cell.angle_beta   90.00
_cell.angle_gamma   90.00
#
_symmetry.space_group_name_H-M   'P 1'
#
loop_
_entity.id
_entity.type
_entity.pdbx_description
1 polymer ?
#
loop_
_entity_poly.entity_id
_entity_poly.type
_entity_poly.pdbx_seq_one_letter_code
_entity_poly.pdbx_strand_id
1 'polypeptide(L)'
;MHVVLLARKTLYTQPGGDTVQVEETASALRSYGHEATIITAGQPLPLSATVLHGFNLGRPADLLPYFKSFKGKKILSSIYVDYSLADMQRFPRLYALVGKHGLEYVKTLGRALNGSDRFPGILFLLHGQKSCVRALIKLTDLLITSSKSEEQRIKSDFGDLSCAVKTVPLGIEASFLAPFEQRQKREGLLLLGRLEWLKNQKTIINWATENNWPLTVVGDANANQKTYYHDCLDQAGSSVSFLPYTAGDELKGLLRSHRTLIIPSHFESFSLVGWEAASQGMHVLYNDVADMNETLAPVGTPIQIEDKASAVPVITAALNGNLAQKKSHDLLESRSWDAIILELLDAYV
;
A
#
# COMPACT_ATOMS: atom_id res chain seq x y z
N MET A 1 -20.66 -17.93 7.89
CA MET A 1 -20.16 -17.10 9.00
C MET A 1 -20.40 -15.63 8.71
N HIS A 2 -20.47 -14.78 9.77
CA HIS A 2 -20.54 -13.33 9.60
C HIS A 2 -19.18 -12.72 9.98
N VAL A 3 -18.46 -12.21 8.99
CA VAL A 3 -17.16 -11.56 9.14
C VAL A 3 -17.35 -10.06 9.18
N VAL A 4 -16.88 -9.41 10.23
CA VAL A 4 -16.84 -7.95 10.31
C VAL A 4 -15.45 -7.46 9.98
N LEU A 5 -15.32 -6.65 8.94
CA LEU A 5 -14.09 -6.04 8.47
C LEU A 5 -13.97 -4.65 9.09
N LEU A 6 -13.07 -4.48 10.05
CA LEU A 6 -12.88 -3.24 10.80
C LEU A 6 -11.72 -2.44 10.23
N ALA A 7 -12.01 -1.26 9.70
CA ALA A 7 -11.06 -0.34 9.10
C ALA A 7 -10.95 0.98 9.85
N ARG A 8 -9.95 1.79 9.48
CA ARG A 8 -9.77 3.15 10.01
C ARG A 8 -10.95 4.07 9.68
N LYS A 9 -11.18 5.07 10.53
CA LYS A 9 -12.30 6.04 10.39
C LYS A 9 -12.31 6.71 9.01
N THR A 10 -11.14 7.00 8.44
CA THR A 10 -11.00 7.75 7.19
C THR A 10 -10.90 6.86 5.94
N LEU A 11 -11.35 5.60 5.99
CA LEU A 11 -11.26 4.64 4.89
C LEU A 11 -11.74 5.23 3.56
N TYR A 12 -12.90 5.87 3.55
CA TYR A 12 -13.55 6.40 2.35
C TYR A 12 -13.28 7.89 2.08
N THR A 13 -12.83 8.64 3.09
CA THR A 13 -12.47 10.06 2.90
C THR A 13 -11.03 10.28 2.45
N GLN A 14 -10.18 9.28 2.64
CA GLN A 14 -8.79 9.26 2.21
C GLN A 14 -8.45 7.86 1.67
N PRO A 15 -9.02 7.45 0.52
CA PRO A 15 -8.84 6.11 -0.01
C PRO A 15 -7.37 5.82 -0.34
N GLY A 16 -7.02 4.54 -0.27
CA GLY A 16 -5.66 4.04 -0.54
C GLY A 16 -5.67 2.53 -0.77
N GLY A 17 -4.51 1.90 -0.84
CA GLY A 17 -4.39 0.45 -1.01
C GLY A 17 -5.10 -0.36 0.08
N ASP A 18 -5.19 0.16 1.29
CA ASP A 18 -5.97 -0.45 2.37
C ASP A 18 -7.49 -0.44 2.10
N THR A 19 -7.99 0.58 1.40
CA THR A 19 -9.41 0.64 0.99
C THR A 19 -9.72 -0.48 0.00
N VAL A 20 -8.89 -0.64 -1.03
CA VAL A 20 -9.01 -1.71 -2.00
C VAL A 20 -8.97 -3.08 -1.32
N GLN A 21 -8.00 -3.30 -0.42
CA GLN A 21 -7.88 -4.57 0.30
C GLN A 21 -9.13 -4.90 1.13
N VAL A 22 -9.71 -3.94 1.83
CA VAL A 22 -10.92 -4.15 2.64
C VAL A 22 -12.12 -4.46 1.76
N GLU A 23 -12.33 -3.69 0.69
CA GLU A 23 -13.46 -3.86 -0.23
C GLU A 23 -13.40 -5.18 -0.99
N GLU A 24 -12.25 -5.52 -1.55
CA GLU A 24 -12.04 -6.76 -2.27
C GLU A 24 -12.17 -7.99 -1.35
N THR A 25 -11.64 -7.91 -0.12
CA THR A 25 -11.83 -8.96 0.89
C THR A 25 -13.32 -9.15 1.19
N ALA A 26 -14.08 -8.06 1.35
CA ALA A 26 -15.53 -8.15 1.60
C ALA A 26 -16.29 -8.72 0.41
N SER A 27 -15.95 -8.27 -0.80
CA SER A 27 -16.54 -8.75 -2.05
C SER A 27 -16.31 -10.24 -2.23
N ALA A 28 -15.06 -10.68 -2.08
CA ALA A 28 -14.68 -12.07 -2.19
C ALA A 28 -15.35 -12.96 -1.12
N LEU A 29 -15.42 -12.52 0.14
CA LEU A 29 -16.15 -13.26 1.19
C LEU A 29 -17.63 -13.47 0.81
N ARG A 30 -18.29 -12.45 0.25
CA ARG A 30 -19.70 -12.54 -0.18
C ARG A 30 -19.88 -13.48 -1.36
N SER A 31 -18.95 -13.50 -2.32
CA SER A 31 -19.02 -14.43 -3.48
C SER A 31 -18.91 -15.90 -3.06
N TYR A 32 -18.24 -16.17 -1.93
CA TYR A 32 -18.17 -17.50 -1.31
C TYR A 32 -19.30 -17.79 -0.29
N GLY A 33 -20.38 -16.99 -0.29
CA GLY A 33 -21.57 -17.24 0.52
C GLY A 33 -21.44 -16.86 2.00
N HIS A 34 -20.48 -16.01 2.35
CA HIS A 34 -20.33 -15.49 3.71
C HIS A 34 -20.96 -14.09 3.84
N GLU A 35 -21.49 -13.80 5.02
CA GLU A 35 -21.88 -12.44 5.35
C GLU A 35 -20.63 -11.63 5.68
N ALA A 36 -20.43 -10.50 5.00
CA ALA A 36 -19.31 -9.62 5.21
C ALA A 36 -19.77 -8.17 5.38
N THR A 37 -19.50 -7.58 6.54
CA THR A 37 -19.86 -6.20 6.87
C THR A 37 -18.61 -5.37 7.09
N ILE A 38 -18.46 -4.28 6.33
CA ILE A 38 -17.38 -3.31 6.55
C ILE A 38 -17.86 -2.28 7.59
N ILE A 39 -17.09 -2.08 8.64
CA ILE A 39 -17.27 -1.00 9.61
C ILE A 39 -16.00 -0.18 9.73
N THR A 40 -16.18 1.10 10.01
CA THR A 40 -15.05 1.99 10.33
C THR A 40 -14.98 2.27 11.83
N ALA A 41 -13.80 2.61 12.33
CA ALA A 41 -13.59 2.93 13.73
C ALA A 41 -14.58 4.00 14.23
N GLY A 42 -15.34 3.67 15.27
CA GLY A 42 -16.42 4.49 15.82
C GLY A 42 -17.81 3.93 15.58
N GLN A 43 -18.01 3.05 14.61
CA GLN A 43 -19.28 2.38 14.36
C GLN A 43 -19.50 1.20 15.31
N PRO A 44 -20.74 0.84 15.64
CA PRO A 44 -21.05 -0.30 16.50
C PRO A 44 -20.71 -1.63 15.80
N LEU A 45 -20.26 -2.60 16.59
CA LEU A 45 -20.02 -3.97 16.12
C LEU A 45 -21.34 -4.73 16.00
N PRO A 46 -21.65 -5.35 14.85
CA PRO A 46 -22.83 -6.21 14.71
C PRO A 46 -22.84 -7.36 15.72
N LEU A 47 -23.96 -7.62 16.36
CA LEU A 47 -24.10 -8.68 17.36
C LEU A 47 -23.98 -10.10 16.78
N SER A 48 -24.31 -10.26 15.48
CA SER A 48 -24.21 -11.53 14.74
C SER A 48 -22.78 -11.87 14.29
N ALA A 49 -21.82 -10.97 14.53
CA ALA A 49 -20.43 -11.19 14.11
C ALA A 49 -19.82 -12.43 14.77
N THR A 50 -19.27 -13.32 13.96
CA THR A 50 -18.53 -14.51 14.42
C THR A 50 -17.01 -14.34 14.30
N VAL A 51 -16.57 -13.49 13.37
CA VAL A 51 -15.16 -13.16 13.13
C VAL A 51 -15.01 -11.65 13.04
N LEU A 52 -13.98 -11.12 13.70
CA LEU A 52 -13.53 -9.74 13.58
C LEU A 52 -12.19 -9.71 12.82
N HIS A 53 -12.17 -9.11 11.65
CA HIS A 53 -10.96 -8.90 10.87
C HIS A 53 -10.59 -7.41 10.85
N GLY A 54 -9.57 -7.03 11.60
CA GLY A 54 -9.05 -5.67 11.65
C GLY A 54 -7.99 -5.42 10.57
N PHE A 55 -7.89 -4.17 10.12
CA PHE A 55 -6.90 -3.74 9.13
C PHE A 55 -6.05 -2.60 9.65
N ASN A 56 -4.72 -2.68 9.42
CA ASN A 56 -3.72 -1.67 9.75
C ASN A 56 -3.24 -1.70 11.21
N LEU A 57 -2.21 -2.51 11.45
CA LEU A 57 -1.52 -2.64 12.75
C LEU A 57 -0.99 -1.29 13.28
N GLY A 58 -0.67 -0.34 12.40
CA GLY A 58 -0.22 1.00 12.77
C GLY A 58 -1.29 1.88 13.42
N ARG A 59 -2.56 1.41 13.46
CA ARG A 59 -3.72 2.14 14.03
C ARG A 59 -4.30 1.48 15.29
N PRO A 60 -3.50 1.18 16.33
CA PRO A 60 -3.98 0.44 17.50
C PRO A 60 -5.06 1.21 18.27
N ALA A 61 -5.11 2.55 18.20
CA ALA A 61 -6.14 3.36 18.83
C ALA A 61 -7.54 3.08 18.25
N ASP A 62 -7.62 2.77 16.96
CA ASP A 62 -8.86 2.45 16.26
C ASP A 62 -9.32 1.00 16.52
N LEU A 63 -8.38 0.05 16.57
CA LEU A 63 -8.66 -1.40 16.58
C LEU A 63 -8.79 -1.98 18.00
N LEU A 64 -7.95 -1.54 18.93
CA LEU A 64 -7.81 -2.16 20.25
C LEU A 64 -9.11 -2.21 21.06
N PRO A 65 -10.00 -1.20 21.06
CA PRO A 65 -11.28 -1.29 21.78
C PRO A 65 -12.16 -2.43 21.28
N TYR A 66 -12.22 -2.65 19.98
CA TYR A 66 -12.99 -3.73 19.36
C TYR A 66 -12.40 -5.09 19.66
N PHE A 67 -11.08 -5.26 19.51
CA PHE A 67 -10.38 -6.51 19.81
C PHE A 67 -10.50 -6.92 21.28
N LYS A 68 -10.61 -5.96 22.20
CA LYS A 68 -10.85 -6.23 23.63
C LYS A 68 -12.28 -6.70 23.91
N SER A 69 -13.27 -6.11 23.28
CA SER A 69 -14.67 -6.43 23.55
C SER A 69 -15.19 -7.65 22.81
N PHE A 70 -14.61 -7.97 21.65
CA PHE A 70 -15.04 -9.08 20.82
C PHE A 70 -14.61 -10.43 21.38
N LYS A 71 -15.53 -11.41 21.36
CA LYS A 71 -15.33 -12.76 21.95
C LYS A 71 -15.06 -13.84 20.90
N GLY A 72 -15.37 -13.59 19.60
CA GLY A 72 -15.10 -14.50 18.51
C GLY A 72 -13.66 -14.45 18.03
N LYS A 73 -13.39 -15.10 16.89
CA LYS A 73 -12.07 -15.15 16.24
C LYS A 73 -11.62 -13.76 15.78
N LYS A 74 -10.38 -13.39 16.08
CA LYS A 74 -9.79 -12.10 15.78
C LYS A 74 -8.63 -12.24 14.82
N ILE A 75 -8.79 -11.68 13.65
CA ILE A 75 -7.80 -11.68 12.58
C ILE A 75 -7.33 -10.24 12.35
N LEU A 76 -6.07 -10.06 12.03
CA LEU A 76 -5.50 -8.73 11.77
C LEU A 76 -4.64 -8.75 10.52
N SER A 77 -5.06 -8.06 9.46
CA SER A 77 -4.18 -7.71 8.33
C SER A 77 -3.29 -6.54 8.73
N SER A 78 -1.98 -6.77 8.73
CA SER A 78 -1.01 -5.84 9.32
C SER A 78 -0.93 -4.49 8.60
N ILE A 79 -0.85 -4.46 7.27
CA ILE A 79 -0.63 -3.24 6.47
C ILE A 79 0.41 -2.33 7.16
N TYR A 80 1.58 -2.91 7.50
CA TYR A 80 2.56 -2.24 8.33
C TYR A 80 3.61 -1.50 7.49
N VAL A 81 3.34 -0.21 7.29
CA VAL A 81 4.21 0.72 6.54
C VAL A 81 5.30 1.29 7.45
N ASP A 82 6.55 1.29 6.99
CA ASP A 82 7.63 1.99 7.67
C ASP A 82 7.76 3.44 7.17
N TYR A 83 7.33 4.37 8.02
CA TYR A 83 7.44 5.81 7.76
C TYR A 83 8.73 6.43 8.29
N SER A 84 9.67 5.64 8.85
CA SER A 84 10.85 6.17 9.57
C SER A 84 11.67 7.13 8.71
N LEU A 85 11.91 6.81 7.44
CA LEU A 85 12.66 7.69 6.53
C LEU A 85 11.93 9.01 6.28
N ALA A 86 10.64 8.95 5.99
CA ALA A 86 9.82 10.14 5.78
C ALA A 86 9.71 11.01 7.05
N ASP A 87 9.63 10.36 8.20
CA ASP A 87 9.53 11.01 9.51
C ASP A 87 10.85 11.67 9.92
N MET A 88 11.98 11.03 9.67
CA MET A 88 13.31 11.61 9.89
C MET A 88 13.53 12.84 8.98
N GLN A 89 13.14 12.76 7.74
CA GLN A 89 13.25 13.88 6.80
C GLN A 89 12.34 15.05 7.19
N ARG A 90 11.10 14.76 7.60
CA ARG A 90 10.10 15.81 7.90
C ARG A 90 10.23 16.41 9.29
N PHE A 91 10.58 15.61 10.29
CA PHE A 91 10.62 15.99 11.70
C PHE A 91 11.93 15.56 12.38
N PRO A 92 13.13 15.92 11.84
CA PRO A 92 14.40 15.34 12.27
C PRO A 92 14.66 15.51 13.78
N ARG A 93 14.40 16.70 14.33
CA ARG A 93 14.62 16.98 15.76
C ARG A 93 13.65 16.21 16.66
N LEU A 94 12.37 16.15 16.28
CA LEU A 94 11.37 15.44 17.06
C LEU A 94 11.59 13.93 16.97
N TYR A 95 11.92 13.41 15.79
CA TYR A 95 12.25 12.00 15.61
C TYR A 95 13.46 11.58 16.45
N ALA A 96 14.52 12.40 16.48
CA ALA A 96 15.69 12.13 17.32
C ALA A 96 15.36 12.10 18.82
N LEU A 97 14.38 12.90 19.28
CA LEU A 97 13.98 12.96 20.69
C LEU A 97 13.06 11.80 21.10
N VAL A 98 12.04 11.48 20.30
CA VAL A 98 10.96 10.55 20.70
C VAL A 98 11.01 9.21 19.96
N GLY A 99 11.83 9.08 18.92
CA GLY A 99 11.94 7.90 18.07
C GLY A 99 10.68 7.59 17.24
N LYS A 100 10.72 6.50 16.46
CA LYS A 100 9.65 6.04 15.57
C LYS A 100 8.28 5.96 16.27
N HIS A 101 8.21 5.23 17.37
CA HIS A 101 6.93 4.96 18.06
C HIS A 101 6.41 6.19 18.83
N GLY A 102 7.30 7.02 19.36
CA GLY A 102 6.92 8.29 19.98
C GLY A 102 6.36 9.28 18.98
N LEU A 103 6.94 9.35 17.79
CA LEU A 103 6.42 10.21 16.72
C LEU A 103 5.05 9.72 16.21
N GLU A 104 4.84 8.41 16.05
CA GLU A 104 3.52 7.86 15.71
C GLU A 104 2.47 8.16 16.79
N TYR A 105 2.86 8.14 18.07
CA TYR A 105 2.00 8.56 19.17
C TYR A 105 1.58 10.03 19.00
N VAL A 106 2.53 10.95 18.77
CA VAL A 106 2.24 12.38 18.55
C VAL A 106 1.36 12.59 17.32
N LYS A 107 1.65 11.90 16.21
CA LYS A 107 0.83 11.97 14.99
C LYS A 107 -0.60 11.48 15.23
N THR A 108 -0.78 10.43 16.04
CA THR A 108 -2.11 9.91 16.39
C THR A 108 -2.92 10.94 17.19
N LEU A 109 -2.28 11.60 18.16
CA LEU A 109 -2.94 12.70 18.91
C LEU A 109 -3.27 13.87 17.99
N GLY A 110 -2.36 14.28 17.10
CA GLY A 110 -2.60 15.35 16.14
C GLY A 110 -3.78 15.06 15.20
N ARG A 111 -3.87 13.82 14.69
CA ARG A 111 -5.00 13.38 13.85
C ARG A 111 -6.34 13.37 14.61
N ALA A 112 -6.32 12.96 15.87
CA ALA A 112 -7.51 12.97 16.73
C ALA A 112 -7.99 14.41 17.00
N LEU A 113 -7.08 15.34 17.29
CA LEU A 113 -7.41 16.75 17.50
C LEU A 113 -7.96 17.42 16.26
N ASN A 114 -7.49 17.05 15.07
CA ASN A 114 -7.97 17.55 13.78
C ASN A 114 -9.26 16.84 13.31
N GLY A 115 -9.83 15.91 14.09
CA GLY A 115 -11.04 15.17 13.74
C GLY A 115 -10.87 14.09 12.66
N SER A 116 -9.64 13.89 12.17
CA SER A 116 -9.34 12.87 11.14
C SER A 116 -9.40 11.44 11.69
N ASP A 117 -9.05 11.25 12.96
CA ASP A 117 -9.12 9.96 13.64
C ASP A 117 -10.08 10.02 14.83
N ARG A 118 -10.47 8.86 15.35
CA ARG A 118 -11.16 8.77 16.63
C ARG A 118 -10.22 9.24 17.75
N PHE A 119 -10.74 9.94 18.76
CA PHE A 119 -9.94 10.29 19.92
C PHE A 119 -9.48 9.00 20.63
N PRO A 120 -8.17 8.82 20.86
CA PRO A 120 -7.66 7.59 21.43
C PRO A 120 -8.15 7.40 22.86
N GLY A 121 -8.46 6.14 23.21
CA GLY A 121 -8.88 5.80 24.57
C GLY A 121 -7.75 6.01 25.59
N ILE A 122 -8.13 6.06 26.88
CA ILE A 122 -7.20 6.30 27.99
C ILE A 122 -6.01 5.34 28.01
N LEU A 123 -6.19 4.09 27.59
CA LEU A 123 -5.11 3.11 27.49
C LEU A 123 -4.03 3.51 26.49
N PHE A 124 -4.42 4.06 25.35
CA PHE A 124 -3.45 4.57 24.37
C PHE A 124 -2.70 5.77 24.92
N LEU A 125 -3.40 6.69 25.60
CA LEU A 125 -2.78 7.87 26.21
C LEU A 125 -1.75 7.51 27.27
N LEU A 126 -2.01 6.47 28.09
CA LEU A 126 -1.12 6.04 29.18
C LEU A 126 0.03 5.15 28.69
N HIS A 127 -0.20 4.28 27.71
CA HIS A 127 0.78 3.25 27.32
C HIS A 127 1.51 3.55 26.01
N GLY A 128 1.00 4.50 25.21
CA GLY A 128 1.59 4.91 23.94
C GLY A 128 1.44 3.88 22.80
N GLN A 129 1.97 4.22 21.65
CA GLN A 129 1.83 3.47 20.39
C GLN A 129 2.37 2.04 20.49
N LYS A 130 3.64 1.88 20.91
CA LYS A 130 4.32 0.56 20.91
C LYS A 130 3.63 -0.46 21.79
N SER A 131 3.24 -0.06 23.00
CA SER A 131 2.57 -0.94 23.94
C SER A 131 1.16 -1.33 23.49
N CYS A 132 0.44 -0.39 22.85
CA CYS A 132 -0.88 -0.67 22.30
C CYS A 132 -0.83 -1.60 21.09
N VAL A 133 0.18 -1.49 20.23
CA VAL A 133 0.40 -2.44 19.13
C VAL A 133 0.70 -3.83 19.68
N ARG A 134 1.59 -3.94 20.67
CA ARG A 134 1.86 -5.23 21.34
C ARG A 134 0.62 -5.84 21.99
N ALA A 135 -0.21 -5.01 22.62
CA ALA A 135 -1.47 -5.47 23.20
C ALA A 135 -2.46 -5.95 22.12
N LEU A 136 -2.51 -5.26 20.95
CA LEU A 136 -3.33 -5.68 19.82
C LEU A 136 -2.86 -7.03 19.28
N ILE A 137 -1.55 -7.22 19.06
CA ILE A 137 -0.96 -8.50 18.62
C ILE A 137 -1.33 -9.63 19.60
N LYS A 138 -1.23 -9.38 20.91
CA LYS A 138 -1.61 -10.37 21.95
C LYS A 138 -3.08 -10.77 21.94
N LEU A 139 -3.97 -9.92 21.46
CA LEU A 139 -5.40 -10.19 21.35
C LEU A 139 -5.78 -10.80 20.00
N THR A 140 -4.86 -10.85 19.04
CA THR A 140 -5.05 -11.38 17.70
C THR A 140 -4.82 -12.89 17.73
N ASP A 141 -5.72 -13.67 17.12
CA ASP A 141 -5.54 -15.11 16.94
C ASP A 141 -4.67 -15.40 15.74
N LEU A 142 -4.84 -14.63 14.64
CA LEU A 142 -4.06 -14.74 13.41
C LEU A 142 -3.68 -13.37 12.86
N LEU A 143 -2.38 -13.14 12.70
CA LEU A 143 -1.83 -11.98 12.00
C LEU A 143 -1.56 -12.34 10.55
N ILE A 144 -2.09 -11.55 9.63
CA ILE A 144 -1.87 -11.70 8.18
C ILE A 144 -0.91 -10.59 7.73
N THR A 145 0.20 -10.97 7.12
CA THR A 145 1.17 -10.06 6.49
C THR A 145 1.14 -10.21 4.97
N SER A 146 1.44 -9.17 4.22
CA SER A 146 1.48 -9.22 2.76
C SER A 146 2.78 -9.79 2.21
N SER A 147 3.84 -9.83 3.04
CA SER A 147 5.17 -10.31 2.69
C SER A 147 5.93 -10.81 3.91
N LYS A 148 6.98 -11.58 3.69
CA LYS A 148 7.92 -12.01 4.75
C LYS A 148 8.72 -10.83 5.30
N SER A 149 9.08 -9.87 4.44
CA SER A 149 9.75 -8.63 4.86
C SER A 149 8.88 -7.83 5.83
N GLU A 150 7.56 -7.76 5.60
CA GLU A 150 6.62 -7.14 6.53
C GLU A 150 6.58 -7.87 7.88
N GLU A 151 6.52 -9.22 7.87
CA GLU A 151 6.58 -10.03 9.09
C GLU A 151 7.86 -9.76 9.89
N GLN A 152 9.02 -9.76 9.22
CA GLN A 152 10.31 -9.49 9.86
C GLN A 152 10.37 -8.10 10.47
N ARG A 153 9.85 -7.10 9.78
CA ARG A 153 9.77 -5.71 10.27
C ARG A 153 8.90 -5.61 11.53
N ILE A 154 7.74 -6.29 11.55
CA ILE A 154 6.88 -6.33 12.74
C ILE A 154 7.61 -6.99 13.91
N LYS A 155 8.31 -8.10 13.69
CA LYS A 155 9.13 -8.76 14.72
C LYS A 155 10.26 -7.87 15.24
N SER A 156 10.93 -7.14 14.33
CA SER A 156 11.99 -6.20 14.72
C SER A 156 11.48 -5.07 15.60
N ASP A 157 10.29 -4.52 15.30
CA ASP A 157 9.73 -3.38 16.03
C ASP A 157 9.05 -3.77 17.35
N PHE A 158 8.41 -4.93 17.39
CA PHE A 158 7.53 -5.32 18.52
C PHE A 158 8.00 -6.54 19.28
N GLY A 159 8.99 -7.27 18.78
CA GLY A 159 9.48 -8.54 19.37
C GLY A 159 8.74 -9.75 18.84
N ASP A 160 8.90 -10.89 19.49
CA ASP A 160 8.26 -12.14 19.11
C ASP A 160 6.74 -12.02 19.10
N LEU A 161 6.12 -12.60 18.07
CA LEU A 161 4.68 -12.56 17.86
C LEU A 161 4.01 -13.67 18.67
N SER A 162 3.06 -13.29 19.51
CA SER A 162 2.32 -14.23 20.39
C SER A 162 1.10 -14.87 19.71
N CYS A 163 0.87 -14.59 18.42
CA CYS A 163 -0.23 -15.14 17.63
C CYS A 163 0.32 -15.96 16.44
N ALA A 164 -0.55 -16.75 15.81
CA ALA A 164 -0.23 -17.36 14.52
C ALA A 164 0.02 -16.27 13.48
N VAL A 165 0.93 -16.55 12.52
CA VAL A 165 1.21 -15.62 11.41
C VAL A 165 1.06 -16.36 10.10
N LYS A 166 0.37 -15.75 9.15
CA LYS A 166 0.23 -16.24 7.77
C LYS A 166 0.60 -15.11 6.81
N THR A 167 1.49 -15.37 5.87
CA THR A 167 1.76 -14.43 4.79
C THR A 167 0.80 -14.71 3.65
N VAL A 168 -0.06 -13.73 3.36
CA VAL A 168 -1.02 -13.78 2.25
C VAL A 168 -0.83 -12.51 1.43
N PRO A 169 -0.33 -12.61 0.20
CA PRO A 169 -0.13 -11.46 -0.68
C PRO A 169 -1.48 -10.83 -1.07
N LEU A 170 -1.45 -9.63 -1.62
CA LEU A 170 -2.66 -8.97 -2.11
C LEU A 170 -3.03 -9.48 -3.50
N GLY A 171 -4.33 -9.51 -3.78
CA GLY A 171 -4.89 -9.87 -5.07
C GLY A 171 -4.93 -8.69 -6.05
N ILE A 172 -5.07 -9.01 -7.32
CA ILE A 172 -5.35 -8.06 -8.41
C ILE A 172 -6.85 -8.13 -8.71
N GLU A 173 -7.47 -6.99 -8.93
CA GLU A 173 -8.87 -6.93 -9.36
C GLU A 173 -9.06 -7.66 -10.69
N ALA A 174 -10.10 -8.48 -10.81
CA ALA A 174 -10.37 -9.30 -11.98
C ALA A 174 -10.45 -8.50 -13.29
N SER A 175 -10.87 -7.23 -13.21
CA SER A 175 -10.95 -6.33 -14.36
C SER A 175 -9.60 -6.02 -15.01
N PHE A 176 -8.49 -6.12 -14.26
CA PHE A 176 -7.12 -6.00 -14.79
C PHE A 176 -6.59 -7.30 -15.39
N LEU A 177 -7.18 -8.45 -15.03
CA LEU A 177 -6.79 -9.75 -15.57
C LEU A 177 -7.55 -10.10 -16.86
N ALA A 178 -8.65 -9.39 -17.14
CA ALA A 178 -9.44 -9.61 -18.34
C ALA A 178 -8.61 -9.42 -19.63
N PRO A 179 -8.72 -10.32 -20.62
CA PRO A 179 -8.06 -10.16 -21.90
C PRO A 179 -8.41 -8.81 -22.55
N PHE A 180 -7.43 -8.19 -23.17
CA PHE A 180 -7.63 -6.94 -23.92
C PHE A 180 -6.85 -6.94 -25.21
N GLU A 181 -7.37 -6.21 -26.19
CA GLU A 181 -6.69 -6.00 -27.46
C GLU A 181 -5.79 -4.76 -27.40
N GLN A 182 -4.51 -4.93 -27.70
CA GLN A 182 -3.57 -3.81 -27.76
C GLN A 182 -3.75 -3.04 -29.06
N ARG A 183 -4.50 -1.94 -29.01
CA ARG A 183 -4.85 -1.11 -30.19
C ARG A 183 -3.88 0.02 -30.45
N GLN A 184 -3.10 0.43 -29.46
CA GLN A 184 -2.22 1.60 -29.57
C GLN A 184 -0.77 1.20 -29.31
N LYS A 185 0.15 1.93 -29.95
CA LYS A 185 1.57 1.85 -29.65
C LYS A 185 1.81 2.38 -28.23
N ARG A 186 2.56 1.62 -27.44
CA ARG A 186 2.92 2.05 -26.09
C ARG A 186 4.10 2.99 -26.14
N GLU A 187 4.01 4.13 -25.43
CA GLU A 187 5.08 5.12 -25.39
C GLU A 187 5.22 5.71 -23.98
N GLY A 188 6.42 6.19 -23.66
CA GLY A 188 6.69 6.95 -22.44
C GLY A 188 6.69 6.16 -21.14
N LEU A 189 6.98 6.91 -20.10
CA LEU A 189 7.01 6.48 -18.69
C LEU A 189 5.73 6.89 -17.98
N LEU A 190 5.36 6.12 -16.98
CA LEU A 190 4.23 6.41 -16.11
C LEU A 190 4.68 6.34 -14.64
N LEU A 191 4.30 7.34 -13.84
CA LEU A 191 4.34 7.32 -12.39
C LEU A 191 2.91 7.35 -11.88
N LEU A 192 2.54 6.39 -11.02
CA LEU A 192 1.20 6.30 -10.43
C LEU A 192 1.27 6.33 -8.91
N GLY A 193 0.43 7.15 -8.31
CA GLY A 193 0.24 7.19 -6.86
C GLY A 193 0.20 8.60 -6.31
N ARG A 194 -0.12 8.73 -5.01
CA ARG A 194 -0.12 10.02 -4.33
C ARG A 194 1.24 10.69 -4.44
N LEU A 195 1.23 11.98 -4.73
CA LEU A 195 2.48 12.76 -4.76
C LEU A 195 2.90 13.04 -3.32
N GLU A 196 3.89 12.29 -2.87
CA GLU A 196 4.44 12.38 -1.52
C GLU A 196 5.91 11.94 -1.49
N TRP A 197 6.66 12.45 -0.53
CA TRP A 197 8.10 12.20 -0.42
C TRP A 197 8.45 10.71 -0.43
N LEU A 198 7.66 9.87 0.24
CA LEU A 198 7.89 8.42 0.31
C LEU A 198 7.84 7.74 -1.07
N LYS A 199 7.06 8.29 -1.99
CA LYS A 199 6.92 7.78 -3.38
C LYS A 199 8.02 8.28 -4.31
N ASN A 200 8.82 9.27 -3.92
CA ASN A 200 10.03 9.74 -4.60
C ASN A 200 9.88 10.08 -6.10
N GLN A 201 8.71 10.56 -6.49
CA GLN A 201 8.45 10.94 -7.90
C GLN A 201 9.42 12.01 -8.40
N LYS A 202 9.84 12.92 -7.52
CA LYS A 202 10.74 14.04 -7.83
C LYS A 202 12.03 13.59 -8.52
N THR A 203 12.63 12.49 -8.08
CA THR A 203 13.85 11.93 -8.68
C THR A 203 13.63 11.58 -10.16
N ILE A 204 12.54 10.89 -10.47
CA ILE A 204 12.25 10.47 -11.85
C ILE A 204 11.82 11.67 -12.72
N ILE A 205 11.09 12.64 -12.15
CA ILE A 205 10.73 13.89 -12.84
C ILE A 205 12.00 14.62 -13.29
N ASN A 206 13.00 14.77 -12.41
CA ASN A 206 14.28 15.38 -12.74
C ASN A 206 14.99 14.63 -13.87
N TRP A 207 15.08 13.31 -13.76
CA TRP A 207 15.74 12.51 -14.79
C TRP A 207 15.00 12.54 -16.13
N ALA A 208 13.67 12.54 -16.12
CA ALA A 208 12.86 12.67 -17.33
C ALA A 208 13.06 14.03 -17.99
N THR A 209 13.13 15.11 -17.20
CA THR A 209 13.41 16.46 -17.70
C THR A 209 14.81 16.55 -18.32
N GLU A 210 15.85 16.05 -17.63
CA GLU A 210 17.21 16.09 -18.13
C GLU A 210 17.45 15.25 -19.40
N ASN A 211 16.77 14.12 -19.52
CA ASN A 211 16.92 13.20 -20.67
C ASN A 211 15.82 13.36 -21.71
N ASN A 212 14.92 14.35 -21.53
CA ASN A 212 13.78 14.61 -22.40
C ASN A 212 12.90 13.35 -22.63
N TRP A 213 12.69 12.53 -21.56
CA TRP A 213 11.82 11.37 -21.64
C TRP A 213 10.35 11.78 -21.50
N PRO A 214 9.46 11.27 -22.35
CA PRO A 214 8.02 11.44 -22.14
C PRO A 214 7.61 10.77 -20.82
N LEU A 215 7.11 11.56 -19.88
CA LEU A 215 6.69 11.11 -18.56
C LEU A 215 5.28 11.63 -18.23
N THR A 216 4.39 10.74 -17.84
CA THR A 216 3.10 11.09 -17.25
C THR A 216 3.11 10.76 -15.74
N VAL A 217 2.79 11.76 -14.93
CA VAL A 217 2.66 11.63 -13.48
C VAL A 217 1.18 11.70 -13.13
N VAL A 218 0.64 10.65 -12.50
CA VAL A 218 -0.79 10.52 -12.21
C VAL A 218 -1.00 10.42 -10.69
N GLY A 219 -1.80 11.31 -10.16
CA GLY A 219 -2.19 11.31 -8.74
C GLY A 219 -2.24 12.69 -8.12
N ASP A 220 -2.83 12.76 -6.93
CA ASP A 220 -2.99 13.98 -6.17
C ASP A 220 -2.05 14.00 -4.96
N ALA A 221 -1.79 15.21 -4.45
CA ALA A 221 -1.06 15.42 -3.21
C ALA A 221 -2.02 15.63 -2.04
N ASN A 222 -1.76 14.97 -0.93
CA ASN A 222 -2.46 15.29 0.32
C ASN A 222 -2.11 16.72 0.80
N ALA A 223 -2.98 17.32 1.61
CA ALA A 223 -2.81 18.66 2.13
C ALA A 223 -1.45 18.91 2.82
N ASN A 224 -0.88 17.86 3.42
CA ASN A 224 0.42 17.90 4.09
C ASN A 224 1.62 17.65 3.17
N GLN A 225 1.41 17.45 1.88
CA GLN A 225 2.44 17.20 0.85
C GLN A 225 2.44 18.27 -0.26
N LYS A 226 1.75 19.38 -0.06
CA LYS A 226 1.66 20.46 -1.05
C LYS A 226 3.04 21.03 -1.45
N THR A 227 3.94 21.19 -0.50
CA THR A 227 5.32 21.66 -0.79
C THR A 227 6.03 20.67 -1.74
N TYR A 228 5.97 19.38 -1.44
CA TYR A 228 6.55 18.34 -2.31
C TYR A 228 5.92 18.34 -3.71
N TYR A 229 4.61 18.53 -3.79
CA TYR A 229 3.90 18.65 -5.06
C TYR A 229 4.39 19.86 -5.88
N HIS A 230 4.48 21.03 -5.27
CA HIS A 230 5.01 22.22 -5.94
C HIS A 230 6.47 22.03 -6.37
N ASP A 231 7.31 21.44 -5.55
CA ASP A 231 8.68 21.08 -5.92
C ASP A 231 8.73 20.16 -7.16
N CYS A 232 7.79 19.22 -7.29
CA CYS A 232 7.67 18.35 -8.46
C CYS A 232 7.29 19.14 -9.71
N LEU A 233 6.33 20.08 -9.59
CA LEU A 233 5.91 20.94 -10.70
C LEU A 233 7.04 21.86 -11.16
N ASP A 234 7.75 22.49 -10.23
CA ASP A 234 8.83 23.46 -10.51
C ASP A 234 10.03 22.81 -11.24
N GLN A 235 10.23 21.50 -11.04
CA GLN A 235 11.32 20.74 -11.66
C GLN A 235 10.93 20.05 -12.97
N ALA A 236 9.65 20.06 -13.31
CA ALA A 236 9.15 19.41 -14.51
C ALA A 236 9.46 20.22 -15.78
N GLY A 237 10.15 19.60 -16.73
CA GLY A 237 10.35 20.14 -18.07
C GLY A 237 9.15 19.85 -18.98
N SER A 238 9.24 20.29 -20.24
CA SER A 238 8.17 20.15 -21.25
C SER A 238 7.83 18.69 -21.60
N SER A 239 8.70 17.73 -21.28
CA SER A 239 8.46 16.30 -21.50
C SER A 239 7.62 15.63 -20.40
N VAL A 240 7.31 16.35 -19.31
CA VAL A 240 6.59 15.83 -18.14
C VAL A 240 5.18 16.39 -18.11
N SER A 241 4.19 15.53 -17.99
CA SER A 241 2.77 15.90 -17.84
C SER A 241 2.20 15.38 -16.52
N PHE A 242 1.24 16.11 -15.96
CA PHE A 242 0.57 15.74 -14.71
C PHE A 242 -0.92 15.51 -14.98
N LEU A 243 -1.45 14.42 -14.43
CA LEU A 243 -2.87 14.09 -14.43
C LEU A 243 -3.36 13.92 -12.99
N PRO A 244 -4.61 14.25 -12.72
CA PRO A 244 -5.19 14.02 -11.40
C PRO A 244 -5.30 12.52 -11.08
N TYR A 245 -5.74 12.18 -9.87
CA TYR A 245 -6.08 10.81 -9.52
C TYR A 245 -7.03 10.19 -10.55
N THR A 246 -6.69 9.02 -11.02
CA THR A 246 -7.40 8.30 -12.09
C THR A 246 -7.63 6.86 -11.65
N ALA A 247 -8.81 6.31 -11.93
CA ALA A 247 -9.22 4.96 -11.54
C ALA A 247 -10.04 4.27 -12.64
N GLY A 248 -10.38 3.01 -12.45
CA GLY A 248 -11.27 2.26 -13.34
C GLY A 248 -10.74 2.15 -14.77
N ASP A 249 -11.61 2.34 -15.76
CA ASP A 249 -11.26 2.17 -17.18
C ASP A 249 -10.29 3.22 -17.71
N GLU A 250 -10.30 4.43 -17.14
CA GLU A 250 -9.32 5.47 -17.50
C GLU A 250 -7.91 5.05 -17.04
N LEU A 251 -7.77 4.49 -15.86
CA LEU A 251 -6.50 3.93 -15.39
C LEU A 251 -6.02 2.80 -16.29
N LYS A 252 -6.90 1.87 -16.65
CA LYS A 252 -6.55 0.81 -17.63
C LYS A 252 -6.11 1.38 -18.97
N GLY A 253 -6.76 2.44 -19.44
CA GLY A 253 -6.37 3.17 -20.64
C GLY A 253 -4.95 3.73 -20.54
N LEU A 254 -4.59 4.36 -19.43
CA LEU A 254 -3.24 4.86 -19.15
C LEU A 254 -2.20 3.72 -19.12
N LEU A 255 -2.50 2.61 -18.42
CA LEU A 255 -1.61 1.44 -18.35
C LEU A 255 -1.39 0.80 -19.74
N ARG A 256 -2.39 0.83 -20.63
CA ARG A 256 -2.30 0.28 -22.00
C ARG A 256 -1.58 1.21 -22.96
N SER A 257 -1.61 2.52 -22.75
CA SER A 257 -0.96 3.52 -23.63
C SER A 257 0.52 3.75 -23.29
N HIS A 258 0.93 3.53 -22.03
CA HIS A 258 2.32 3.72 -21.60
C HIS A 258 3.14 2.42 -21.70
N ARG A 259 4.44 2.58 -21.90
CA ARG A 259 5.36 1.44 -22.05
C ARG A 259 5.87 0.93 -20.70
N THR A 260 6.24 1.84 -19.81
CA THR A 260 6.96 1.52 -18.59
C THR A 260 6.35 2.23 -17.38
N LEU A 261 5.98 1.47 -16.37
CA LEU A 261 5.69 2.00 -15.05
C LEU A 261 6.99 2.07 -14.25
N ILE A 262 7.25 3.20 -13.57
CA ILE A 262 8.34 3.31 -12.60
C ILE A 262 7.76 3.51 -11.21
N ILE A 263 8.27 2.73 -10.24
CA ILE A 263 7.92 2.80 -8.82
C ILE A 263 9.19 3.18 -8.05
N PRO A 264 9.52 4.49 -7.96
CA PRO A 264 10.76 4.96 -7.36
C PRO A 264 10.68 5.07 -5.83
N SER A 265 9.66 4.54 -5.21
CA SER A 265 9.34 4.68 -3.79
C SER A 265 10.50 4.28 -2.89
N HIS A 266 10.75 5.03 -1.83
CA HIS A 266 11.67 4.62 -0.76
C HIS A 266 11.14 3.43 0.02
N PHE A 267 9.84 3.23 0.03
CA PHE A 267 9.15 2.11 0.69
C PHE A 267 7.79 1.80 0.05
N GLU A 268 7.50 0.51 -0.10
CA GLU A 268 6.18 -0.06 -0.40
C GLU A 268 6.00 -1.35 0.41
N SER A 269 4.86 -1.54 1.05
CA SER A 269 4.54 -2.83 1.70
C SER A 269 4.15 -3.90 0.66
N PHE A 270 3.32 -3.50 -0.29
CA PHE A 270 2.91 -4.28 -1.46
C PHE A 270 2.42 -3.30 -2.52
N SER A 271 2.98 -3.33 -3.70
CA SER A 271 2.60 -2.40 -4.76
C SER A 271 1.59 -3.04 -5.72
N LEU A 272 0.29 -2.85 -5.45
CA LEU A 272 -0.79 -3.31 -6.33
C LEU A 272 -0.62 -2.75 -7.74
N VAL A 273 -0.28 -1.46 -7.86
CA VAL A 273 -0.11 -0.81 -9.16
C VAL A 273 0.99 -1.46 -10.02
N GLY A 274 2.01 -2.04 -9.42
CA GLY A 274 3.04 -2.81 -10.15
C GLY A 274 2.47 -4.06 -10.80
N TRP A 275 1.63 -4.79 -10.08
CA TRP A 275 0.95 -5.98 -10.59
C TRP A 275 -0.12 -5.63 -11.63
N GLU A 276 -0.91 -4.58 -11.39
CA GLU A 276 -1.90 -4.05 -12.34
C GLU A 276 -1.23 -3.63 -13.65
N ALA A 277 -0.11 -2.91 -13.58
CA ALA A 277 0.65 -2.51 -14.76
C ALA A 277 1.23 -3.70 -15.54
N ALA A 278 1.78 -4.69 -14.82
CA ALA A 278 2.29 -5.90 -15.43
C ALA A 278 1.18 -6.70 -16.12
N SER A 279 -0.01 -6.81 -15.51
CA SER A 279 -1.17 -7.49 -16.11
C SER A 279 -1.62 -6.79 -17.40
N GLN A 280 -1.51 -5.46 -17.45
CA GLN A 280 -1.80 -4.68 -18.64
C GLN A 280 -0.62 -4.61 -19.64
N GLY A 281 0.45 -5.39 -19.42
CA GLY A 281 1.55 -5.58 -20.35
C GLY A 281 2.62 -4.48 -20.36
N MET A 282 2.73 -3.69 -19.27
CA MET A 282 3.82 -2.72 -19.11
C MET A 282 5.11 -3.38 -18.65
N HIS A 283 6.25 -2.75 -18.91
CA HIS A 283 7.45 -2.98 -18.12
C HIS A 283 7.29 -2.31 -16.76
N VAL A 284 7.63 -3.02 -15.70
CA VAL A 284 7.62 -2.47 -14.34
C VAL A 284 9.06 -2.31 -13.87
N LEU A 285 9.48 -1.08 -13.59
CA LEU A 285 10.75 -0.77 -12.94
C LEU A 285 10.46 -0.31 -11.52
N TYR A 286 11.20 -0.80 -10.55
CA TYR A 286 10.98 -0.45 -9.15
C TYR A 286 12.30 -0.24 -8.42
N ASN A 287 12.28 0.60 -7.37
CA ASN A 287 13.47 0.84 -6.55
C ASN A 287 13.95 -0.45 -5.88
N ASP A 288 15.25 -0.73 -5.96
CA ASP A 288 15.90 -1.92 -5.41
C ASP A 288 15.94 -1.87 -3.87
N VAL A 289 14.79 -2.14 -3.24
CA VAL A 289 14.67 -2.27 -1.78
C VAL A 289 14.00 -3.60 -1.42
N ALA A 290 14.33 -4.14 -0.26
CA ALA A 290 13.98 -5.50 0.14
C ALA A 290 12.49 -5.82 0.01
N ASP A 291 11.61 -4.94 0.46
CA ASP A 291 10.15 -5.14 0.40
C ASP A 291 9.64 -5.22 -1.05
N MET A 292 10.13 -4.34 -1.92
CA MET A 292 9.74 -4.36 -3.33
C MET A 292 10.38 -5.53 -4.09
N ASN A 293 11.61 -5.92 -3.76
CA ASN A 293 12.22 -7.12 -4.35
C ASN A 293 11.39 -8.37 -4.05
N GLU A 294 10.90 -8.53 -2.82
CA GLU A 294 10.06 -9.69 -2.48
C GLU A 294 8.74 -9.67 -3.26
N THR A 295 8.11 -8.50 -3.39
CA THR A 295 6.75 -8.42 -3.92
C THR A 295 6.68 -8.19 -5.43
N LEU A 296 7.66 -7.53 -6.05
CA LEU A 296 7.66 -7.14 -7.47
C LEU A 296 8.66 -7.89 -8.36
N ALA A 297 9.65 -8.61 -7.80
CA ALA A 297 10.61 -9.34 -8.61
C ALA A 297 9.98 -10.30 -9.65
N PRO A 298 8.82 -10.93 -9.38
CA PRO A 298 8.18 -11.78 -10.39
C PRO A 298 7.68 -11.04 -11.63
N VAL A 299 7.36 -9.75 -11.52
CA VAL A 299 6.72 -8.97 -12.60
C VAL A 299 7.51 -7.72 -13.02
N GLY A 300 8.58 -7.38 -12.31
CA GLY A 300 9.34 -6.15 -12.56
C GLY A 300 10.86 -6.34 -12.52
N THR A 301 11.57 -5.27 -12.81
CA THR A 301 13.04 -5.19 -12.80
C THR A 301 13.47 -4.16 -11.77
N PRO A 302 14.35 -4.51 -10.80
CA PRO A 302 14.87 -3.55 -9.84
C PRO A 302 15.80 -2.55 -10.53
N ILE A 303 15.78 -1.31 -10.06
CA ILE A 303 16.71 -0.23 -10.41
C ILE A 303 17.17 0.49 -9.15
N GLN A 304 18.42 0.89 -9.08
CA GLN A 304 18.94 1.64 -7.93
C GLN A 304 18.68 3.13 -8.11
N ILE A 305 17.64 3.64 -7.47
CA ILE A 305 17.24 5.06 -7.59
C ILE A 305 18.31 6.01 -7.01
N GLU A 306 19.15 5.56 -6.10
CA GLU A 306 20.26 6.36 -5.56
C GLU A 306 21.47 6.42 -6.51
N ASP A 307 21.53 5.54 -7.52
CA ASP A 307 22.59 5.49 -8.53
C ASP A 307 22.04 5.79 -9.93
N LYS A 308 22.04 7.08 -10.28
CA LYS A 308 21.59 7.55 -11.60
C LYS A 308 22.34 6.88 -12.76
N ALA A 309 23.64 6.64 -12.59
CA ALA A 309 24.48 6.11 -13.66
C ALA A 309 24.09 4.66 -14.03
N SER A 310 23.67 3.87 -13.06
CA SER A 310 23.15 2.51 -13.29
C SER A 310 21.68 2.49 -13.73
N ALA A 311 20.85 3.39 -13.19
CA ALA A 311 19.40 3.38 -13.45
C ALA A 311 19.03 3.90 -14.84
N VAL A 312 19.65 5.00 -15.29
CA VAL A 312 19.31 5.66 -16.58
C VAL A 312 19.43 4.73 -17.79
N PRO A 313 20.47 3.90 -17.94
CA PRO A 313 20.54 2.94 -19.05
C PRO A 313 19.38 1.93 -19.04
N VAL A 314 18.97 1.43 -17.88
CA VAL A 314 17.87 0.46 -17.74
C VAL A 314 16.53 1.11 -18.11
N ILE A 315 16.28 2.34 -17.63
CA ILE A 315 15.07 3.10 -17.97
C ILE A 315 15.02 3.37 -19.49
N THR A 316 16.14 3.78 -20.09
CA THR A 316 16.24 4.02 -21.52
C THR A 316 16.00 2.72 -22.32
N ALA A 317 16.54 1.60 -21.89
CA ALA A 317 16.31 0.30 -22.54
C ALA A 317 14.81 -0.09 -22.46
N ALA A 318 14.16 0.13 -21.31
CA ALA A 318 12.73 -0.12 -21.13
C ALA A 318 11.88 0.77 -22.06
N LEU A 319 12.19 2.07 -22.15
CA LEU A 319 11.52 3.01 -23.06
C LEU A 319 11.63 2.60 -24.52
N ASN A 320 12.78 2.10 -24.94
CA ASN A 320 13.03 1.66 -26.31
C ASN A 320 12.49 0.25 -26.61
N GLY A 321 11.90 -0.43 -25.63
CA GLY A 321 11.40 -1.80 -25.78
C GLY A 321 12.49 -2.88 -25.81
N ASN A 322 13.69 -2.56 -25.36
CA ASN A 322 14.86 -3.45 -25.36
C ASN A 322 15.01 -4.21 -24.03
N LEU A 323 14.05 -4.08 -23.12
CA LEU A 323 14.02 -4.82 -21.88
C LEU A 323 13.02 -5.99 -21.98
N ALA A 324 13.43 -7.18 -21.58
CA ALA A 324 12.55 -8.34 -21.57
C ALA A 324 11.40 -8.13 -20.54
N GLN A 325 10.18 -8.43 -20.96
CA GLN A 325 9.04 -8.40 -20.03
C GLN A 325 9.06 -9.64 -19.15
N LYS A 326 8.95 -9.44 -17.84
CA LYS A 326 8.73 -10.50 -16.88
C LYS A 326 7.22 -10.66 -16.67
N LYS A 327 6.61 -11.58 -17.37
CA LYS A 327 5.20 -11.94 -17.11
C LYS A 327 4.94 -13.39 -17.51
N SER A 328 4.14 -14.05 -16.69
CA SER A 328 3.48 -15.31 -17.00
C SER A 328 2.00 -15.14 -16.74
N HIS A 329 1.16 -15.60 -17.64
CA HIS A 329 -0.29 -15.55 -17.47
C HIS A 329 -0.71 -16.29 -16.19
N ASP A 330 -0.21 -17.51 -16.01
CA ASP A 330 -0.48 -18.34 -14.82
C ASP A 330 -0.09 -17.62 -13.52
N LEU A 331 1.02 -16.89 -13.52
CA LEU A 331 1.45 -16.11 -12.36
C LEU A 331 0.47 -14.98 -12.04
N LEU A 332 -0.04 -14.27 -13.07
CA LEU A 332 -1.00 -13.19 -12.87
C LEU A 332 -2.36 -13.72 -12.41
N GLU A 333 -2.83 -14.84 -12.96
CA GLU A 333 -4.07 -15.49 -12.54
C GLU A 333 -3.99 -15.98 -11.08
N SER A 334 -2.85 -16.52 -10.65
CA SER A 334 -2.63 -16.92 -9.25
C SER A 334 -2.69 -15.74 -8.26
N ARG A 335 -2.68 -14.52 -8.77
CA ARG A 335 -2.82 -13.27 -8.00
C ARG A 335 -4.20 -12.63 -8.11
N SER A 336 -5.19 -13.30 -8.69
CA SER A 336 -6.57 -12.82 -8.61
C SER A 336 -7.09 -12.83 -7.17
N TRP A 337 -8.01 -11.93 -6.84
CA TRP A 337 -8.66 -11.95 -5.53
C TRP A 337 -9.38 -13.27 -5.28
N ASP A 338 -9.91 -13.93 -6.32
CA ASP A 338 -10.54 -15.25 -6.22
C ASP A 338 -9.54 -16.34 -5.79
N ALA A 339 -8.28 -16.26 -6.23
CA ALA A 339 -7.24 -17.17 -5.77
C ALA A 339 -6.80 -16.85 -4.33
N ILE A 340 -6.60 -15.57 -4.03
CA ILE A 340 -6.15 -15.10 -2.71
C ILE A 340 -7.20 -15.34 -1.62
N ILE A 341 -8.50 -15.21 -1.94
CA ILE A 341 -9.54 -15.42 -0.93
C ILE A 341 -9.56 -16.86 -0.41
N LEU A 342 -9.21 -17.85 -1.23
CA LEU A 342 -9.13 -19.25 -0.79
C LEU A 342 -8.09 -19.40 0.33
N GLU A 343 -6.94 -18.73 0.22
CA GLU A 343 -5.95 -18.72 1.28
C GLU A 343 -6.44 -17.99 2.55
N LEU A 344 -7.28 -16.95 2.36
CA LEU A 344 -7.91 -16.25 3.48
C LEU A 344 -9.03 -17.04 4.14
N LEU A 345 -9.87 -17.77 3.37
CA LEU A 345 -10.96 -18.58 3.92
C LEU A 345 -10.46 -19.61 4.92
N ASP A 346 -9.34 -20.28 4.62
CA ASP A 346 -8.68 -21.19 5.57
C ASP A 346 -8.28 -20.48 6.86
N ALA A 347 -8.02 -19.19 6.80
CA ALA A 347 -7.66 -18.39 7.95
C ALA A 347 -8.87 -18.04 8.85
N TYR A 348 -10.09 -18.06 8.30
CA TYR A 348 -11.32 -17.72 9.04
C TYR A 348 -11.91 -18.94 9.79
N VAL A 349 -11.60 -20.15 9.36
CA VAL A 349 -11.98 -21.40 10.01
C VAL A 349 -11.01 -21.77 11.13
#